data_8dc2d0c42e97c8e1182e488e0d207be0
#
_entry.id   8dc2d0c42e97c8e1182e488e0d207be0
#
_cell.length_a   1.000
_cell.length_b   1.000
_cell.length_c   1.000
_cell.angle_alpha   90.00
_cell.angle_beta   90.00
_cell.angle_gamma   90.00
#
_symmetry.space_group_name_H-M   'P 1'
#
loop_
_entity.id
_entity.type
_entity.pdbx_description
1 polymer ?
#
loop_
_entity_poly.entity_id
_entity_poly.type
_entity_poly.pdbx_seq_one_letter_code
_entity_poly.pdbx_strand_id
1 'polypeptide(L)'
;MKTLSIALVVLIALLFAVAWIPLVEARNDWRAGQNAEAIQTAERWSALHLWPSEYHQVLAAAFLSAGNASAAQPHLAAIDHPWMPAIDKAEVARKLFARGRYADFLAYDAASPERSDSDEVKLYRAAAQTAANQVNAAVATLSSINAANVDKQKYDRLRAALDNRKRGEPLPLLFDRSNANIDGDPNYAPIAQTITSRVDRNATVETTLDPFVQKAALAALGKHRGALVAIDPKTNEILAVANSGGPENRAFDRQYEPGSVIKVLTGLNALTNGADVAAMFPYECKGFLDIDGRRFGDWVPSGHGRLNSIDDALAVSCNVFFADLGLRVGRDKLEQFMRSAGFDQQINLGIFQVPLGRITGDVFNNFETGFLAIGLQHEQINAIHLAMLASMMANRGELTTPRLVRERRSILGEVVENATPQGKTRIASAAAAEKMIAAMQAVATEPNGTGRRAPVEGISIAMKTGTAGLRQEGLDGLIMAFAPVENPKIAFGVIAEGAGPAEFAGAQIAHDFLEQLKPRLQ
;
A
#
# COMPACT_ATOMS: atom_id res chain seq x y z
N MET A 1 38.51 7.96 -62.50
CA MET A 1 37.20 7.38 -62.15
C MET A 1 37.26 6.31 -61.04
N LYS A 2 38.15 5.31 -61.09
CA LYS A 2 38.21 4.22 -60.08
C LYS A 2 38.52 4.75 -58.65
N THR A 3 39.43 5.71 -58.50
CA THR A 3 39.81 6.27 -57.17
C THR A 3 38.68 7.11 -56.55
N LEU A 4 37.90 7.85 -57.35
CA LEU A 4 36.76 8.61 -56.88
C LEU A 4 35.61 7.71 -56.40
N SER A 5 35.42 6.57 -57.06
CA SER A 5 34.43 5.55 -56.67
C SER A 5 34.80 4.86 -55.34
N ILE A 6 36.08 4.58 -55.12
CA ILE A 6 36.54 3.99 -53.85
C ILE A 6 36.40 4.97 -52.70
N ALA A 7 36.77 6.25 -52.90
CA ALA A 7 36.61 7.29 -51.86
C ALA A 7 35.14 7.50 -51.49
N LEU A 8 34.23 7.49 -52.46
CA LEU A 8 32.80 7.62 -52.22
C LEU A 8 32.24 6.40 -51.43
N VAL A 9 32.64 5.19 -51.81
CA VAL A 9 32.22 3.98 -51.07
C VAL A 9 32.74 3.96 -49.64
N VAL A 10 33.99 4.43 -49.44
CA VAL A 10 34.56 4.53 -48.08
C VAL A 10 33.83 5.59 -47.26
N LEU A 11 33.50 6.75 -47.89
CA LEU A 11 32.72 7.81 -47.23
C LEU A 11 31.33 7.33 -46.82
N ILE A 12 30.63 6.63 -47.69
CA ILE A 12 29.30 6.06 -47.42
C ILE A 12 29.40 5.04 -46.28
N ALA A 13 30.39 4.12 -46.33
CA ALA A 13 30.58 3.14 -45.28
C ALA A 13 30.89 3.80 -43.92
N LEU A 14 31.68 4.88 -43.92
CA LEU A 14 31.96 5.67 -42.70
C LEU A 14 30.69 6.36 -42.17
N LEU A 15 29.83 6.94 -43.02
CA LEU A 15 28.57 7.53 -42.58
C LEU A 15 27.64 6.49 -41.94
N PHE A 16 27.51 5.30 -42.52
CA PHE A 16 26.73 4.21 -41.92
C PHE A 16 27.34 3.75 -40.60
N ALA A 17 28.65 3.62 -40.48
CA ALA A 17 29.33 3.26 -39.25
C ALA A 17 29.16 4.35 -38.15
N VAL A 18 29.28 5.61 -38.50
CA VAL A 18 29.07 6.75 -37.59
C VAL A 18 27.64 6.78 -37.04
N ALA A 19 26.63 6.52 -37.89
CA ALA A 19 25.24 6.45 -37.44
C ALA A 19 24.92 5.20 -36.61
N TRP A 20 25.72 4.15 -36.68
CA TRP A 20 25.56 2.94 -35.87
C TRP A 20 26.00 3.13 -34.41
N ILE A 21 26.98 3.99 -34.15
CA ILE A 21 27.47 4.24 -32.79
C ILE A 21 26.38 4.78 -31.86
N PRO A 22 25.64 5.86 -32.22
CA PRO A 22 24.53 6.37 -31.40
C PRO A 22 23.38 5.36 -31.24
N LEU A 23 23.15 4.50 -32.23
CA LEU A 23 22.16 3.45 -32.12
C LEU A 23 22.55 2.42 -31.04
N VAL A 24 23.84 2.04 -31.00
CA VAL A 24 24.38 1.17 -29.94
C VAL A 24 24.31 1.87 -28.57
N GLU A 25 24.60 3.15 -28.50
CA GLU A 25 24.48 3.96 -27.29
C GLU A 25 23.02 3.98 -26.78
N ALA A 26 22.08 4.38 -27.61
CA ALA A 26 20.65 4.39 -27.26
C ALA A 26 20.14 3.01 -26.81
N ARG A 27 20.60 1.93 -27.47
CA ARG A 27 20.31 0.55 -27.05
C ARG A 27 20.88 0.23 -25.66
N ASN A 28 22.11 0.65 -25.38
CA ASN A 28 22.76 0.39 -24.09
C ASN A 28 22.07 1.18 -22.98
N ASP A 29 21.67 2.44 -23.23
CA ASP A 29 20.91 3.26 -22.29
C ASP A 29 19.56 2.58 -21.96
N TRP A 30 18.86 2.10 -23.00
CA TRP A 30 17.64 1.34 -22.81
C TRP A 30 17.88 0.05 -21.99
N ARG A 31 18.98 -0.67 -22.23
CA ARG A 31 19.38 -1.84 -21.45
C ARG A 31 19.64 -1.50 -19.98
N ALA A 32 20.25 -0.38 -19.73
CA ALA A 32 20.50 0.14 -18.39
C ALA A 32 19.22 0.68 -17.69
N GLY A 33 18.07 0.73 -18.38
CA GLY A 33 16.83 1.28 -17.84
C GLY A 33 16.69 2.79 -17.98
N GLN A 34 17.65 3.46 -18.60
CA GLN A 34 17.70 4.90 -18.89
C GLN A 34 16.86 5.20 -20.13
N ASN A 35 15.52 5.02 -20.02
CA ASN A 35 14.63 5.13 -21.17
C ASN A 35 14.58 6.55 -21.75
N ALA A 36 14.72 7.58 -20.93
CA ALA A 36 14.69 8.98 -21.38
C ALA A 36 15.91 9.30 -22.24
N GLU A 37 17.09 8.89 -21.82
CA GLU A 37 18.36 9.04 -22.55
C GLU A 37 18.34 8.25 -23.85
N ALA A 38 17.84 7.02 -23.81
CA ALA A 38 17.68 6.17 -24.99
C ALA A 38 16.76 6.82 -26.04
N ILE A 39 15.62 7.39 -25.60
CA ILE A 39 14.69 8.11 -26.48
C ILE A 39 15.36 9.35 -27.08
N GLN A 40 15.98 10.19 -26.25
CA GLN A 40 16.64 11.42 -26.70
C GLN A 40 17.72 11.14 -27.75
N THR A 41 18.58 10.16 -27.49
CA THR A 41 19.65 9.76 -28.42
C THR A 41 19.07 9.22 -29.72
N ALA A 42 18.09 8.31 -29.62
CA ALA A 42 17.49 7.69 -30.81
C ALA A 42 16.69 8.70 -31.67
N GLU A 43 15.89 9.60 -31.08
CA GLU A 43 15.16 10.65 -31.79
C GLU A 43 16.10 11.59 -32.57
N ARG A 44 17.17 12.03 -31.89
CA ARG A 44 18.16 12.94 -32.50
C ARG A 44 18.80 12.35 -33.75
N TRP A 45 19.14 11.08 -33.75
CA TRP A 45 19.88 10.42 -34.82
C TRP A 45 18.96 9.77 -35.87
N SER A 46 17.73 9.40 -35.52
CA SER A 46 16.75 8.89 -36.50
C SER A 46 16.43 9.89 -37.61
N ALA A 47 16.56 11.19 -37.36
CA ALA A 47 16.36 12.26 -38.33
C ALA A 47 17.33 12.19 -39.54
N LEU A 48 18.45 11.47 -39.43
CA LEU A 48 19.38 11.27 -40.54
C LEU A 48 18.92 10.21 -41.55
N HIS A 49 17.82 9.50 -41.25
CA HIS A 49 17.28 8.38 -42.05
C HIS A 49 18.31 7.27 -42.39
N LEU A 50 19.38 7.16 -41.60
CA LEU A 50 20.31 6.07 -41.64
C LEU A 50 19.86 5.04 -40.56
N TRP A 51 19.67 3.78 -40.93
CA TRP A 51 19.15 2.73 -40.05
C TRP A 51 17.73 3.04 -39.48
N PRO A 52 16.76 3.48 -40.30
CA PRO A 52 15.49 3.99 -39.79
C PRO A 52 14.70 2.95 -39.02
N SER A 53 14.59 1.71 -39.48
CA SER A 53 13.88 0.62 -38.80
C SER A 53 14.52 0.26 -37.47
N GLU A 54 15.85 0.25 -37.41
CA GLU A 54 16.63 -0.05 -36.22
C GLU A 54 16.45 1.01 -35.14
N TYR A 55 16.44 2.30 -35.50
CA TYR A 55 16.11 3.40 -34.57
C TYR A 55 14.67 3.32 -34.09
N HIS A 56 13.72 2.99 -34.98
CA HIS A 56 12.33 2.80 -34.58
C HIS A 56 12.13 1.60 -33.64
N GLN A 57 12.92 0.53 -33.79
CA GLN A 57 12.92 -0.57 -32.83
C GLN A 57 13.35 -0.10 -31.42
N VAL A 58 14.44 0.68 -31.32
CA VAL A 58 14.92 1.23 -30.04
C VAL A 58 13.89 2.17 -29.44
N LEU A 59 13.34 3.10 -30.23
CA LEU A 59 12.33 4.06 -29.78
C LEU A 59 11.07 3.36 -29.28
N ALA A 60 10.54 2.41 -30.04
CA ALA A 60 9.37 1.64 -29.64
C ALA A 60 9.62 0.88 -28.31
N ALA A 61 10.77 0.18 -28.21
CA ALA A 61 11.12 -0.53 -26.98
C ALA A 61 11.30 0.40 -25.78
N ALA A 62 11.92 1.57 -25.97
CA ALA A 62 12.14 2.55 -24.91
C ALA A 62 10.83 3.20 -24.43
N PHE A 63 9.96 3.64 -25.36
CA PHE A 63 8.64 4.19 -25.02
C PHE A 63 7.75 3.14 -24.33
N LEU A 64 7.71 1.91 -24.83
CA LEU A 64 6.96 0.81 -24.17
C LEU A 64 7.52 0.52 -22.77
N SER A 65 8.83 0.48 -22.63
CA SER A 65 9.49 0.28 -21.32
C SER A 65 9.22 1.43 -20.35
N ALA A 66 9.10 2.66 -20.85
CA ALA A 66 8.73 3.84 -20.05
C ALA A 66 7.22 3.91 -19.71
N GLY A 67 6.40 2.99 -20.23
CA GLY A 67 4.96 3.00 -19.97
C GLY A 67 4.14 3.84 -20.95
N ASN A 68 4.75 4.41 -21.97
CA ASN A 68 4.10 5.29 -22.94
C ASN A 68 3.77 4.56 -24.25
N ALA A 69 2.72 3.73 -24.23
CA ALA A 69 2.28 2.98 -25.40
C ALA A 69 1.81 3.89 -26.54
N SER A 70 1.24 5.06 -26.23
CA SER A 70 0.78 6.01 -27.24
C SER A 70 1.94 6.59 -28.05
N ALA A 71 3.02 6.99 -27.38
CA ALA A 71 4.23 7.47 -28.06
C ALA A 71 4.96 6.37 -28.84
N ALA A 72 4.81 5.10 -28.43
CA ALA A 72 5.40 3.97 -29.16
C ALA A 72 4.72 3.67 -30.50
N GLN A 73 3.42 3.97 -30.66
CA GLN A 73 2.64 3.59 -31.84
C GLN A 73 3.23 4.05 -33.19
N PRO A 74 3.62 5.34 -33.40
CA PRO A 74 4.22 5.76 -34.65
C PRO A 74 5.52 5.04 -34.97
N HIS A 75 6.30 4.68 -33.96
CA HIS A 75 7.54 3.95 -34.12
C HIS A 75 7.29 2.47 -34.46
N LEU A 76 6.31 1.82 -33.80
CA LEU A 76 5.88 0.47 -34.15
C LEU A 76 5.43 0.39 -35.62
N ALA A 77 4.67 1.37 -36.08
CA ALA A 77 4.19 1.46 -37.48
C ALA A 77 5.32 1.70 -38.51
N ALA A 78 6.44 2.25 -38.06
CA ALA A 78 7.57 2.60 -38.93
C ALA A 78 8.69 1.54 -38.95
N ILE A 79 8.56 0.44 -38.21
CA ILE A 79 9.49 -0.69 -38.30
C ILE A 79 9.19 -1.44 -39.60
N ASP A 80 10.14 -1.41 -40.54
CA ASP A 80 10.04 -2.10 -41.81
C ASP A 80 11.33 -2.88 -42.07
N HIS A 81 11.26 -4.21 -41.98
CA HIS A 81 12.32 -5.18 -42.30
C HIS A 81 13.74 -4.70 -41.93
N PRO A 82 14.08 -4.62 -40.63
CA PRO A 82 15.40 -4.15 -40.24
C PRO A 82 16.49 -5.04 -40.85
N TRP A 83 17.52 -4.42 -41.37
CA TRP A 83 18.62 -5.14 -41.98
C TRP A 83 19.41 -5.96 -40.95
N MET A 84 19.55 -5.39 -39.76
CA MET A 84 20.08 -6.04 -38.57
C MET A 84 19.23 -5.63 -37.35
N PRO A 85 18.59 -6.57 -36.63
CA PRO A 85 17.82 -6.21 -35.45
C PRO A 85 18.67 -5.40 -34.45
N ALA A 86 18.24 -4.18 -34.14
CA ALA A 86 18.94 -3.34 -33.18
C ALA A 86 18.81 -3.84 -31.74
N ILE A 87 17.69 -4.49 -31.45
CA ILE A 87 17.37 -5.04 -30.12
C ILE A 87 16.90 -6.49 -30.28
N ASP A 88 17.40 -7.37 -29.39
CA ASP A 88 16.90 -8.74 -29.26
C ASP A 88 15.46 -8.71 -28.76
N LYS A 89 14.56 -9.32 -29.51
CA LYS A 89 13.13 -9.42 -29.20
C LYS A 89 12.87 -10.14 -27.86
N ALA A 90 13.66 -11.15 -27.50
CA ALA A 90 13.56 -11.81 -26.21
C ALA A 90 13.94 -10.86 -25.06
N GLU A 91 14.89 -9.94 -25.29
CA GLU A 91 15.26 -8.92 -24.29
C GLU A 91 14.12 -7.91 -24.07
N VAL A 92 13.44 -7.49 -25.13
CA VAL A 92 12.23 -6.65 -25.03
C VAL A 92 11.13 -7.39 -24.26
N ALA A 93 10.91 -8.67 -24.60
CA ALA A 93 9.94 -9.51 -23.90
C ALA A 93 10.23 -9.57 -22.39
N ARG A 94 11.46 -9.89 -21.99
CA ARG A 94 11.86 -9.96 -20.58
C ARG A 94 11.58 -8.65 -19.85
N LYS A 95 11.94 -7.50 -20.42
CA LYS A 95 11.72 -6.18 -19.81
C LYS A 95 10.23 -5.82 -19.67
N LEU A 96 9.42 -6.11 -20.67
CA LEU A 96 7.99 -5.84 -20.64
C LEU A 96 7.25 -6.81 -19.70
N PHE A 97 7.64 -8.07 -19.67
CA PHE A 97 7.09 -9.06 -18.74
C PHE A 97 7.42 -8.75 -17.28
N ALA A 98 8.64 -8.26 -16.99
CA ALA A 98 9.01 -7.77 -15.66
C ALA A 98 8.14 -6.59 -15.17
N ARG A 99 7.32 -6.01 -16.05
CA ARG A 99 6.36 -4.91 -15.75
C ARG A 99 4.90 -5.32 -15.96
N GLY A 100 4.63 -6.59 -16.30
CA GLY A 100 3.28 -7.08 -16.59
C GLY A 100 2.68 -6.55 -17.90
N ARG A 101 3.51 -6.04 -18.82
CA ARG A 101 3.07 -5.35 -20.05
C ARG A 101 2.97 -6.29 -21.25
N TYR A 102 2.13 -7.31 -21.14
CA TYR A 102 2.00 -8.37 -22.14
C TYR A 102 1.44 -7.87 -23.49
N ALA A 103 0.45 -6.98 -23.45
CA ALA A 103 -0.14 -6.40 -24.66
C ALA A 103 0.87 -5.57 -25.47
N ASP A 104 1.74 -4.85 -24.78
CA ASP A 104 2.80 -4.05 -25.40
C ASP A 104 3.85 -4.95 -26.06
N PHE A 105 4.16 -6.10 -25.45
CA PHE A 105 5.03 -7.08 -26.10
C PHE A 105 4.38 -7.63 -27.38
N LEU A 106 3.10 -7.97 -27.38
CA LEU A 106 2.41 -8.44 -28.58
C LEU A 106 2.43 -7.39 -29.68
N ALA A 107 2.25 -6.12 -29.36
CA ALA A 107 2.33 -5.02 -30.33
C ALA A 107 3.74 -4.90 -30.91
N TYR A 108 4.78 -4.95 -30.07
CA TYR A 108 6.18 -4.91 -30.52
C TYR A 108 6.54 -6.12 -31.38
N ASP A 109 6.13 -7.32 -30.95
CA ASP A 109 6.38 -8.59 -31.62
C ASP A 109 5.76 -8.62 -33.02
N ALA A 110 4.52 -8.14 -33.16
CA ALA A 110 3.84 -8.04 -34.44
C ALA A 110 4.49 -7.01 -35.40
N ALA A 111 5.00 -5.91 -34.84
CA ALA A 111 5.65 -4.85 -35.61
C ALA A 111 7.09 -5.20 -36.03
N SER A 112 7.73 -6.14 -35.34
CA SER A 112 9.14 -6.53 -35.56
C SER A 112 9.25 -7.98 -36.08
N PRO A 113 8.80 -8.29 -37.31
CA PRO A 113 8.90 -9.65 -37.83
C PRO A 113 10.38 -10.04 -38.03
N GLU A 114 10.76 -11.18 -37.49
CA GLU A 114 12.07 -11.79 -37.73
C GLU A 114 11.94 -12.95 -38.72
N ARG A 115 13.04 -13.27 -39.41
CA ARG A 115 13.05 -14.41 -40.37
C ARG A 115 12.78 -15.76 -39.68
N SER A 116 13.20 -15.90 -38.41
CA SER A 116 12.84 -17.02 -37.55
C SER A 116 12.90 -16.58 -36.11
N ASP A 117 11.80 -16.72 -35.38
CA ASP A 117 11.77 -16.45 -33.94
C ASP A 117 12.45 -17.60 -33.18
N SER A 118 13.23 -17.26 -32.17
CA SER A 118 13.76 -18.23 -31.22
C SER A 118 12.62 -18.88 -30.42
N ASP A 119 12.84 -20.09 -29.89
CA ASP A 119 11.86 -20.76 -29.04
C ASP A 119 11.57 -19.95 -27.76
N GLU A 120 12.54 -19.16 -27.28
CA GLU A 120 12.34 -18.22 -26.18
C GLU A 120 11.34 -17.11 -26.55
N VAL A 121 11.47 -16.46 -27.71
CA VAL A 121 10.51 -15.45 -28.18
C VAL A 121 9.11 -16.05 -28.33
N LYS A 122 9.02 -17.27 -28.88
CA LYS A 122 7.72 -17.98 -28.98
C LYS A 122 7.12 -18.27 -27.61
N LEU A 123 7.94 -18.58 -26.60
CA LEU A 123 7.47 -18.81 -25.24
C LEU A 123 6.83 -17.53 -24.66
N TYR A 124 7.49 -16.38 -24.78
CA TYR A 124 6.94 -15.10 -24.36
C TYR A 124 5.67 -14.72 -25.16
N ARG A 125 5.66 -14.97 -26.48
CA ARG A 125 4.47 -14.75 -27.32
C ARG A 125 3.29 -15.60 -26.85
N ALA A 126 3.48 -16.89 -26.63
CA ALA A 126 2.42 -17.77 -26.14
C ALA A 126 1.92 -17.35 -24.76
N ALA A 127 2.82 -16.89 -23.88
CA ALA A 127 2.45 -16.37 -22.57
C ALA A 127 1.64 -15.06 -22.68
N ALA A 128 2.04 -14.14 -23.53
CA ALA A 128 1.30 -12.90 -23.75
C ALA A 128 -0.08 -13.15 -24.42
N GLN A 129 -0.16 -14.08 -25.35
CA GLN A 129 -1.42 -14.52 -25.95
C GLN A 129 -2.34 -15.19 -24.92
N THR A 130 -1.80 -15.99 -24.00
CA THR A 130 -2.56 -16.59 -22.89
C THR A 130 -3.09 -15.51 -21.95
N ALA A 131 -2.28 -14.51 -21.63
CA ALA A 131 -2.67 -13.34 -20.87
C ALA A 131 -3.79 -12.55 -21.54
N ALA A 132 -3.71 -12.35 -22.86
CA ALA A 132 -4.73 -11.67 -23.67
C ALA A 132 -5.98 -12.54 -23.95
N ASN A 133 -6.08 -13.73 -23.36
CA ASN A 133 -7.15 -14.70 -23.60
C ASN A 133 -7.26 -15.19 -25.08
N GLN A 134 -6.17 -15.12 -25.83
CA GLN A 134 -6.07 -15.61 -27.21
C GLN A 134 -5.71 -17.11 -27.21
N VAL A 135 -6.57 -17.94 -26.62
CA VAL A 135 -6.27 -19.34 -26.28
C VAL A 135 -5.81 -20.15 -27.50
N ASN A 136 -6.51 -20.04 -28.64
CA ASN A 136 -6.15 -20.82 -29.84
C ASN A 136 -4.78 -20.43 -30.41
N ALA A 137 -4.47 -19.12 -30.45
CA ALA A 137 -3.17 -18.62 -30.89
C ALA A 137 -2.05 -19.09 -29.94
N ALA A 138 -2.30 -19.00 -28.62
CA ALA A 138 -1.35 -19.46 -27.61
C ALA A 138 -1.05 -20.96 -27.73
N VAL A 139 -2.08 -21.79 -27.97
CA VAL A 139 -1.91 -23.25 -28.21
C VAL A 139 -1.06 -23.50 -29.45
N ALA A 140 -1.36 -22.83 -30.57
CA ALA A 140 -0.60 -22.99 -31.81
C ALA A 140 0.87 -22.58 -31.63
N THR A 141 1.10 -21.42 -30.97
CA THR A 141 2.45 -20.94 -30.67
C THR A 141 3.21 -21.91 -29.76
N LEU A 142 2.58 -22.33 -28.65
CA LEU A 142 3.21 -23.28 -27.71
C LEU A 142 3.58 -24.61 -28.37
N SER A 143 2.73 -25.10 -29.27
CA SER A 143 2.98 -26.36 -30.01
C SER A 143 4.15 -26.26 -31.00
N SER A 144 4.55 -25.05 -31.39
CA SER A 144 5.71 -24.82 -32.28
C SER A 144 7.04 -24.70 -31.55
N ILE A 145 7.05 -24.79 -30.22
CA ILE A 145 8.25 -24.66 -29.38
C ILE A 145 8.89 -26.03 -29.17
N ASN A 146 10.21 -26.11 -29.38
CA ASN A 146 10.97 -27.22 -28.87
C ASN A 146 11.24 -27.02 -27.36
N ALA A 147 10.56 -27.80 -26.53
CA ALA A 147 10.65 -27.66 -25.07
C ALA A 147 12.08 -27.85 -24.50
N ALA A 148 12.98 -28.50 -25.25
CA ALA A 148 14.38 -28.64 -24.85
C ALA A 148 15.20 -27.34 -24.98
N ASN A 149 14.71 -26.37 -25.76
CA ASN A 149 15.40 -25.10 -26.04
C ASN A 149 14.98 -23.95 -25.10
N VAL A 150 14.06 -24.21 -24.18
CA VAL A 150 13.49 -23.17 -23.28
C VAL A 150 13.60 -23.60 -21.82
N ASP A 151 13.50 -22.64 -20.92
CA ASP A 151 13.44 -22.92 -19.48
C ASP A 151 12.24 -23.81 -19.16
N LYS A 152 12.51 -24.97 -18.59
CA LYS A 152 11.50 -25.99 -18.29
C LYS A 152 10.44 -25.49 -17.32
N GLN A 153 10.84 -24.71 -16.30
CA GLN A 153 9.90 -24.19 -15.30
C GLN A 153 8.93 -23.20 -15.93
N LYS A 154 9.44 -22.29 -16.77
CA LYS A 154 8.60 -21.32 -17.50
C LYS A 154 7.63 -22.04 -18.45
N TYR A 155 8.12 -23.05 -19.17
CA TYR A 155 7.30 -23.83 -20.09
C TYR A 155 6.16 -24.57 -19.37
N ASP A 156 6.47 -25.26 -18.27
CA ASP A 156 5.50 -26.02 -17.48
C ASP A 156 4.44 -25.09 -16.85
N ARG A 157 4.85 -23.91 -16.34
CA ARG A 157 3.92 -22.88 -15.83
C ARG A 157 2.96 -22.36 -16.90
N LEU A 158 3.50 -22.02 -18.08
CA LEU A 158 2.68 -21.56 -19.19
C LEU A 158 1.68 -22.63 -19.63
N ARG A 159 2.11 -23.88 -19.71
CA ARG A 159 1.24 -25.00 -20.06
C ARG A 159 0.09 -25.13 -19.06
N ALA A 160 0.38 -25.11 -17.77
CA ALA A 160 -0.64 -25.17 -16.73
C ALA A 160 -1.61 -23.99 -16.82
N ALA A 161 -1.10 -22.77 -17.01
CA ALA A 161 -1.91 -21.58 -17.19
C ALA A 161 -2.83 -21.66 -18.41
N LEU A 162 -2.32 -22.17 -19.52
CA LEU A 162 -3.08 -22.34 -20.76
C LEU A 162 -4.16 -23.43 -20.61
N ASP A 163 -3.87 -24.51 -19.90
CA ASP A 163 -4.83 -25.57 -19.63
C ASP A 163 -5.97 -25.08 -18.72
N ASN A 164 -5.69 -24.20 -17.73
CA ASN A 164 -6.73 -23.53 -16.95
C ASN A 164 -7.60 -22.63 -17.84
N ARG A 165 -6.99 -21.83 -18.73
CA ARG A 165 -7.74 -20.98 -19.65
C ARG A 165 -8.64 -21.78 -20.60
N LYS A 166 -8.19 -22.93 -21.09
CA LYS A 166 -9.02 -23.85 -21.91
C LYS A 166 -10.26 -24.34 -21.16
N ARG A 167 -10.19 -24.52 -19.85
CA ARG A 167 -11.33 -24.92 -19.01
C ARG A 167 -12.20 -23.74 -18.58
N GLY A 168 -11.84 -22.50 -18.97
CA GLY A 168 -12.51 -21.29 -18.52
C GLY A 168 -12.19 -20.91 -17.07
N GLU A 169 -11.19 -21.55 -16.47
CA GLU A 169 -10.75 -21.27 -15.10
C GLU A 169 -9.84 -20.03 -15.08
N PRO A 170 -9.95 -19.17 -14.05
CA PRO A 170 -9.01 -18.09 -13.85
C PRO A 170 -7.62 -18.66 -13.55
N LEU A 171 -6.58 -17.89 -13.84
CA LEU A 171 -5.25 -18.21 -13.31
C LEU A 171 -5.26 -18.01 -11.80
N PRO A 172 -4.53 -18.83 -11.01
CA PRO A 172 -4.29 -18.56 -9.60
C PRO A 172 -3.64 -17.19 -9.48
N LEU A 173 -4.33 -16.24 -8.83
CA LEU A 173 -3.93 -14.86 -8.82
C LEU A 173 -3.26 -14.44 -7.51
N LEU A 174 -3.77 -14.93 -6.40
CA LEU A 174 -3.40 -14.49 -5.07
C LEU A 174 -2.87 -15.64 -4.21
N PHE A 175 -1.75 -15.34 -3.54
CA PHE A 175 -1.15 -16.24 -2.56
C PHE A 175 -0.92 -15.47 -1.26
N ASP A 176 -1.09 -16.15 -0.12
CA ASP A 176 -0.66 -15.64 1.18
C ASP A 176 0.86 -15.80 1.35
N ARG A 177 1.40 -15.36 2.48
CA ARG A 177 2.84 -15.45 2.76
C ARG A 177 3.36 -16.88 2.93
N SER A 178 2.48 -17.88 3.07
CA SER A 178 2.83 -19.30 3.12
C SER A 178 2.80 -19.98 1.75
N ASN A 179 2.54 -19.22 0.67
CA ASN A 179 2.30 -19.70 -0.69
C ASN A 179 1.02 -20.54 -0.85
N ALA A 180 0.05 -20.40 0.04
CA ALA A 180 -1.26 -20.98 -0.18
C ALA A 180 -2.09 -20.08 -1.11
N ASN A 181 -2.80 -20.67 -2.07
CA ASN A 181 -3.74 -19.95 -2.92
C ASN A 181 -4.93 -19.48 -2.07
N ILE A 182 -5.21 -18.18 -2.11
CA ILE A 182 -6.30 -17.55 -1.36
C ILE A 182 -7.46 -17.08 -2.26
N ASP A 183 -7.41 -17.35 -3.55
CA ASP A 183 -8.52 -17.07 -4.46
C ASP A 183 -9.72 -17.95 -4.11
N GLY A 184 -10.87 -17.30 -3.91
CA GLY A 184 -12.10 -18.00 -3.53
C GLY A 184 -12.17 -18.45 -2.07
N ASP A 185 -11.14 -18.26 -1.27
CA ASP A 185 -11.21 -18.49 0.17
C ASP A 185 -12.05 -17.40 0.85
N PRO A 186 -13.18 -17.76 1.50
CA PRO A 186 -14.07 -16.80 2.15
C PRO A 186 -13.37 -15.97 3.25
N ASN A 187 -12.29 -16.48 3.85
CA ASN A 187 -11.52 -15.75 4.85
C ASN A 187 -10.77 -14.53 4.28
N TYR A 188 -10.59 -14.49 2.97
CA TYR A 188 -9.92 -13.39 2.26
C TYR A 188 -10.84 -12.66 1.28
N ALA A 189 -12.11 -13.06 1.17
CA ALA A 189 -13.01 -12.63 0.10
C ALA A 189 -13.00 -11.10 -0.17
N PRO A 190 -13.20 -10.20 0.82
CA PRO A 190 -13.22 -8.76 0.56
C PRO A 190 -11.86 -8.20 0.11
N ILE A 191 -10.77 -8.65 0.71
CA ILE A 191 -9.44 -8.19 0.31
C ILE A 191 -9.00 -8.79 -1.02
N ALA A 192 -9.29 -10.06 -1.26
CA ALA A 192 -9.03 -10.72 -2.54
C ALA A 192 -9.78 -10.01 -3.67
N GLN A 193 -11.08 -9.70 -3.49
CA GLN A 193 -11.85 -8.93 -4.47
C GLN A 193 -11.26 -7.54 -4.71
N THR A 194 -10.82 -6.85 -3.66
CA THR A 194 -10.16 -5.54 -3.78
C THR A 194 -8.89 -5.63 -4.62
N ILE A 195 -8.04 -6.62 -4.37
CA ILE A 195 -6.80 -6.82 -5.13
C ILE A 195 -7.15 -7.18 -6.58
N THR A 196 -8.01 -8.16 -6.80
CA THR A 196 -8.33 -8.66 -8.16
C THR A 196 -9.03 -7.64 -9.04
N SER A 197 -9.78 -6.69 -8.44
CA SER A 197 -10.43 -5.60 -9.19
C SER A 197 -9.47 -4.48 -9.60
N ARG A 198 -8.32 -4.38 -8.92
CA ARG A 198 -7.35 -3.28 -9.10
C ARG A 198 -6.03 -3.72 -9.73
N VAL A 199 -5.85 -5.02 -9.97
CA VAL A 199 -4.62 -5.60 -10.54
C VAL A 199 -4.93 -6.33 -11.83
N ASP A 200 -3.98 -6.33 -12.76
CA ASP A 200 -4.05 -7.14 -13.97
C ASP A 200 -4.15 -8.64 -13.59
N ARG A 201 -5.23 -9.29 -14.05
CA ARG A 201 -5.55 -10.71 -13.77
C ARG A 201 -4.53 -11.71 -14.34
N ASN A 202 -3.48 -11.23 -15.01
CA ASN A 202 -2.47 -12.07 -15.63
C ASN A 202 -1.19 -12.19 -14.79
N ALA A 203 -1.15 -11.56 -13.61
CA ALA A 203 -0.04 -11.67 -12.69
C ALA A 203 -0.42 -12.49 -11.45
N THR A 204 0.48 -13.32 -11.00
CA THR A 204 0.43 -13.92 -9.67
C THR A 204 0.89 -12.88 -8.65
N VAL A 205 0.14 -12.69 -7.58
CA VAL A 205 0.44 -11.75 -6.50
C VAL A 205 0.67 -12.53 -5.22
N GLU A 206 1.90 -12.48 -4.71
CA GLU A 206 2.22 -12.96 -3.37
C GLU A 206 1.98 -11.83 -2.39
N THR A 207 1.00 -12.00 -1.50
CA THR A 207 0.66 -11.01 -0.47
C THR A 207 1.49 -11.21 0.79
N THR A 208 1.47 -10.19 1.65
CA THR A 208 2.06 -10.26 2.99
C THR A 208 1.13 -10.89 4.03
N LEU A 209 -0.10 -11.22 3.65
CA LEU A 209 -1.12 -11.75 4.56
C LEU A 209 -0.65 -13.06 5.21
N ASP A 210 -0.76 -13.11 6.53
CA ASP A 210 -0.41 -14.29 7.33
C ASP A 210 -1.69 -15.07 7.65
N PRO A 211 -1.82 -16.35 7.23
CA PRO A 211 -3.06 -17.10 7.39
C PRO A 211 -3.47 -17.27 8.86
N PHE A 212 -2.50 -17.35 9.78
CA PHE A 212 -2.81 -17.45 11.19
C PHE A 212 -3.35 -16.13 11.76
N VAL A 213 -2.70 -14.99 11.40
CA VAL A 213 -3.13 -13.65 11.84
C VAL A 213 -4.47 -13.28 11.20
N GLN A 214 -4.67 -13.60 9.92
CA GLN A 214 -5.92 -13.37 9.21
C GLN A 214 -7.09 -14.12 9.87
N LYS A 215 -6.89 -15.42 10.19
CA LYS A 215 -7.89 -16.23 10.87
C LYS A 215 -8.19 -15.69 12.27
N ALA A 216 -7.17 -15.30 13.03
CA ALA A 216 -7.34 -14.70 14.35
C ALA A 216 -8.12 -13.39 14.30
N ALA A 217 -7.84 -12.54 13.30
CA ALA A 217 -8.54 -11.27 13.10
C ALA A 217 -10.03 -11.47 12.77
N LEU A 218 -10.34 -12.41 11.90
CA LEU A 218 -11.74 -12.75 11.57
C LEU A 218 -12.50 -13.34 12.76
N ALA A 219 -11.85 -14.25 13.50
CA ALA A 219 -12.46 -14.86 14.67
C ALA A 219 -12.72 -13.84 15.78
N ALA A 220 -11.81 -12.87 15.97
CA ALA A 220 -11.99 -11.78 16.93
C ALA A 220 -13.12 -10.83 16.54
N LEU A 221 -13.26 -10.47 15.25
CA LEU A 221 -14.41 -9.70 14.78
C LEU A 221 -15.73 -10.47 14.97
N GLY A 222 -15.70 -11.79 14.80
CA GLY A 222 -16.85 -12.64 15.00
C GLY A 222 -18.09 -12.15 14.24
N LYS A 223 -19.19 -11.89 14.97
CA LYS A 223 -20.43 -11.38 14.40
C LYS A 223 -20.51 -9.86 14.26
N HIS A 224 -19.52 -9.15 14.79
CA HIS A 224 -19.52 -7.68 14.71
C HIS A 224 -19.26 -7.23 13.28
N ARG A 225 -20.09 -6.32 12.81
CA ARG A 225 -19.87 -5.64 11.55
C ARG A 225 -18.69 -4.67 11.70
N GLY A 226 -17.75 -4.68 10.75
CA GLY A 226 -16.58 -3.80 10.85
C GLY A 226 -15.34 -4.35 10.16
N ALA A 227 -14.17 -3.90 10.63
CA ALA A 227 -12.88 -4.30 10.08
C ALA A 227 -11.79 -4.37 11.17
N LEU A 228 -10.80 -5.23 10.93
CA LEU A 228 -9.54 -5.28 11.67
C LEU A 228 -8.38 -5.35 10.67
N VAL A 229 -7.43 -4.41 10.77
CA VAL A 229 -6.17 -4.44 10.03
C VAL A 229 -5.03 -4.62 11.01
N ALA A 230 -4.11 -5.54 10.69
CA ALA A 230 -2.94 -5.83 11.51
C ALA A 230 -1.66 -5.69 10.69
N ILE A 231 -0.65 -5.02 11.26
CA ILE A 231 0.64 -4.70 10.65
C ILE A 231 1.76 -5.22 11.57
N ASP A 232 2.79 -5.83 10.99
CA ASP A 232 4.07 -6.03 11.68
C ASP A 232 4.84 -4.69 11.70
N PRO A 233 5.03 -4.05 12.85
CA PRO A 233 5.66 -2.74 12.91
C PRO A 233 7.14 -2.73 12.51
N LYS A 234 7.82 -3.88 12.53
CA LYS A 234 9.24 -3.99 12.13
C LYS A 234 9.41 -4.08 10.61
N THR A 235 8.58 -4.91 9.96
CA THR A 235 8.67 -5.15 8.51
C THR A 235 7.73 -4.26 7.71
N ASN A 236 6.75 -3.61 8.38
CA ASN A 236 5.63 -2.88 7.80
C ASN A 236 4.78 -3.73 6.85
N GLU A 237 4.76 -5.03 7.04
CA GLU A 237 3.89 -5.95 6.31
C GLU A 237 2.49 -5.95 6.92
N ILE A 238 1.47 -5.82 6.06
CA ILE A 238 0.08 -6.04 6.46
C ILE A 238 -0.12 -7.55 6.61
N LEU A 239 -0.33 -8.01 7.83
CA LEU A 239 -0.49 -9.43 8.15
C LEU A 239 -1.93 -9.90 8.08
N ALA A 240 -2.89 -9.00 8.28
CA ALA A 240 -4.31 -9.30 8.17
C ALA A 240 -5.12 -8.08 7.70
N VAL A 241 -6.16 -8.36 6.91
CA VAL A 241 -7.21 -7.42 6.52
C VAL A 241 -8.54 -8.16 6.65
N ALA A 242 -9.08 -8.16 7.85
CA ALA A 242 -10.36 -8.80 8.15
C ALA A 242 -11.51 -7.80 7.98
N ASN A 243 -12.56 -8.25 7.30
CA ASN A 243 -13.80 -7.50 7.10
C ASN A 243 -14.99 -8.38 7.47
N SER A 244 -16.00 -7.82 8.08
CA SER A 244 -17.24 -8.50 8.44
C SER A 244 -18.47 -7.64 8.17
N GLY A 245 -19.60 -8.27 7.88
CA GLY A 245 -20.86 -7.57 7.66
C GLY A 245 -21.17 -7.22 6.19
N GLY A 246 -20.65 -7.99 5.24
CA GLY A 246 -20.96 -7.88 3.81
C GLY A 246 -19.72 -7.79 2.90
N PRO A 247 -19.93 -7.64 1.59
CA PRO A 247 -18.84 -7.72 0.59
C PRO A 247 -17.95 -6.47 0.53
N GLU A 248 -18.34 -5.40 1.18
CA GLU A 248 -17.66 -4.11 1.19
C GLU A 248 -16.31 -4.19 1.91
N ASN A 249 -15.25 -3.66 1.34
CA ASN A 249 -13.96 -3.57 2.03
C ASN A 249 -13.92 -2.37 2.99
N ARG A 250 -14.46 -2.58 4.19
CA ARG A 250 -14.51 -1.57 5.25
C ARG A 250 -13.14 -1.14 5.76
N ALA A 251 -12.16 -2.02 5.60
CA ALA A 251 -10.80 -1.75 6.07
C ALA A 251 -10.14 -0.59 5.33
N PHE A 252 -10.46 -0.42 4.03
CA PHE A 252 -9.81 0.55 3.15
C PHE A 252 -10.74 1.63 2.63
N ASP A 253 -11.98 1.25 2.27
CA ASP A 253 -12.84 2.12 1.47
C ASP A 253 -13.86 2.91 2.32
N ARG A 254 -14.14 2.45 3.55
CA ARG A 254 -15.10 3.13 4.42
C ARG A 254 -14.40 4.03 5.45
N GLN A 255 -14.98 5.21 5.63
CA GLN A 255 -14.49 6.23 6.56
C GLN A 255 -15.42 6.34 7.76
N TYR A 256 -14.83 6.54 8.94
CA TYR A 256 -15.52 6.63 10.22
C TYR A 256 -15.02 7.84 11.00
N GLU A 257 -15.85 8.43 11.83
CA GLU A 257 -15.41 9.44 12.77
C GLU A 257 -14.47 8.79 13.81
N PRO A 258 -13.22 9.30 14.01
CA PRO A 258 -12.23 8.60 14.82
C PRO A 258 -12.51 8.63 16.32
N GLY A 259 -13.19 9.67 16.79
CA GLY A 259 -13.38 9.88 18.21
C GLY A 259 -12.06 9.97 18.98
N SER A 260 -12.09 9.53 20.20
CA SER A 260 -10.99 9.69 21.16
C SER A 260 -9.65 9.03 20.80
N VAL A 261 -9.53 8.30 19.69
CA VAL A 261 -8.20 7.81 19.23
C VAL A 261 -7.29 8.98 18.81
N ILE A 262 -7.89 10.11 18.35
CA ILE A 262 -7.16 11.33 17.97
C ILE A 262 -6.43 11.96 19.15
N LYS A 263 -6.88 11.76 20.37
CA LYS A 263 -6.21 12.30 21.58
C LYS A 263 -4.75 11.86 21.69
N VAL A 264 -4.39 10.69 21.12
CA VAL A 264 -3.00 10.26 21.02
C VAL A 264 -2.20 11.22 20.14
N LEU A 265 -2.74 11.63 18.99
CA LEU A 265 -2.09 12.60 18.11
C LEU A 265 -2.03 14.00 18.73
N THR A 266 -3.08 14.43 19.41
CA THR A 266 -3.11 15.72 20.13
C THR A 266 -2.05 15.79 21.21
N GLY A 267 -1.95 14.75 22.06
CA GLY A 267 -0.91 14.65 23.09
C GLY A 267 0.49 14.55 22.49
N LEU A 268 0.67 13.74 21.47
CA LEU A 268 1.94 13.56 20.77
C LEU A 268 2.42 14.85 20.11
N ASN A 269 1.50 15.61 19.49
CA ASN A 269 1.79 16.92 18.91
C ASN A 269 2.25 17.90 19.99
N ALA A 270 1.50 18.02 21.10
CA ALA A 270 1.86 18.90 22.21
C ALA A 270 3.26 18.60 22.74
N LEU A 271 3.56 17.33 23.01
CA LEU A 271 4.85 16.88 23.53
C LEU A 271 6.00 17.07 22.52
N THR A 272 5.74 16.86 21.23
CA THR A 272 6.74 17.01 20.17
C THR A 272 7.11 18.46 19.94
N ASN A 273 6.12 19.37 20.03
CA ASN A 273 6.31 20.79 19.80
C ASN A 273 6.68 21.59 21.07
N GLY A 274 7.05 20.89 22.14
CA GLY A 274 7.61 21.49 23.34
C GLY A 274 6.58 22.21 24.23
N ALA A 275 5.28 21.86 24.12
CA ALA A 275 4.30 22.35 25.07
C ALA A 275 4.61 21.81 26.47
N ASP A 276 4.53 22.68 27.48
CA ASP A 276 4.69 22.26 28.89
C ASP A 276 3.41 21.60 29.39
N VAL A 277 3.21 20.35 28.95
CA VAL A 277 2.03 19.55 29.33
C VAL A 277 2.05 19.27 30.83
N ALA A 278 3.25 19.17 31.45
CA ALA A 278 3.39 18.89 32.87
C ALA A 278 2.84 20.04 33.73
N ALA A 279 2.99 21.28 33.28
CA ALA A 279 2.47 22.46 33.99
C ALA A 279 0.91 22.54 34.01
N MET A 280 0.22 21.72 33.19
CA MET A 280 -1.25 21.63 33.25
C MET A 280 -1.75 20.79 34.42
N PHE A 281 -0.88 20.02 35.08
CA PHE A 281 -1.28 19.13 36.18
C PHE A 281 -0.93 19.72 37.54
N PRO A 282 -1.74 19.47 38.61
CA PRO A 282 -2.97 18.67 38.57
C PRO A 282 -4.10 19.39 37.81
N TYR A 283 -4.87 18.65 36.99
CA TYR A 283 -5.98 19.18 36.21
C TYR A 283 -7.32 18.76 36.82
N GLU A 284 -8.18 19.74 37.15
CA GLU A 284 -9.50 19.50 37.72
C GLU A 284 -10.56 19.41 36.62
N CYS A 285 -10.92 18.17 36.22
CA CYS A 285 -11.99 17.95 35.25
C CYS A 285 -13.38 18.03 35.92
N LYS A 286 -14.08 19.10 35.69
CA LYS A 286 -15.45 19.36 36.21
C LYS A 286 -16.57 18.88 35.29
N GLY A 287 -16.24 18.12 34.21
CA GLY A 287 -17.19 17.65 33.21
C GLY A 287 -17.50 18.66 32.11
N PHE A 288 -16.89 19.82 32.13
CA PHE A 288 -17.01 20.84 31.06
C PHE A 288 -15.84 21.81 31.07
N LEU A 289 -15.63 22.44 29.93
CA LEU A 289 -14.74 23.57 29.69
C LEU A 289 -15.55 24.71 29.08
N ASP A 290 -15.37 25.92 29.55
CA ASP A 290 -15.89 27.11 28.87
C ASP A 290 -14.93 27.49 27.74
N ILE A 291 -15.43 27.51 26.52
CA ILE A 291 -14.68 27.93 25.33
C ILE A 291 -15.47 29.07 24.69
N ASP A 292 -14.98 30.28 24.78
CA ASP A 292 -15.58 31.49 24.21
C ASP A 292 -17.06 31.67 24.62
N GLY A 293 -17.38 31.43 25.89
CA GLY A 293 -18.75 31.55 26.45
C GLY A 293 -19.66 30.35 26.11
N ARG A 294 -19.14 29.29 25.53
CA ARG A 294 -19.85 28.04 25.19
C ARG A 294 -19.38 26.89 26.04
N ARG A 295 -20.31 26.11 26.56
CA ARG A 295 -19.99 24.92 27.37
C ARG A 295 -19.59 23.72 26.49
N PHE A 296 -18.32 23.36 26.51
CA PHE A 296 -17.78 22.13 25.89
C PHE A 296 -17.83 20.97 26.90
N GLY A 297 -18.62 19.94 26.63
CA GLY A 297 -18.91 18.87 27.59
C GLY A 297 -17.91 17.70 27.55
N ASP A 298 -17.68 17.09 28.72
CA ASP A 298 -17.07 15.78 28.79
C ASP A 298 -18.10 14.66 28.54
N TRP A 299 -17.64 13.45 28.21
CA TRP A 299 -18.51 12.28 28.10
C TRP A 299 -19.03 11.82 29.46
N VAL A 300 -18.34 12.18 30.57
CA VAL A 300 -18.79 12.07 31.96
C VAL A 300 -19.27 13.47 32.42
N PRO A 301 -20.57 13.70 32.52
CA PRO A 301 -21.10 15.04 32.83
C PRO A 301 -20.66 15.60 34.18
N SER A 302 -20.37 14.74 35.18
CA SER A 302 -19.84 15.12 36.49
C SER A 302 -18.33 15.41 36.50
N GLY A 303 -17.66 15.13 35.36
CA GLY A 303 -16.20 15.18 35.24
C GLY A 303 -15.49 13.97 35.85
N HIS A 304 -14.18 13.96 35.65
CA HIS A 304 -13.28 12.91 36.13
C HIS A 304 -12.59 13.27 37.45
N GLY A 305 -12.88 14.50 38.00
CA GLY A 305 -12.18 15.03 39.16
C GLY A 305 -10.72 15.38 38.87
N ARG A 306 -9.85 15.11 39.84
CA ARG A 306 -8.44 15.47 39.75
C ARG A 306 -7.66 14.46 38.95
N LEU A 307 -7.03 14.90 37.86
CA LEU A 307 -6.08 14.18 37.03
C LEU A 307 -4.66 14.68 37.36
N ASN A 308 -3.70 13.79 37.56
CA ASN A 308 -2.35 14.15 38.01
C ASN A 308 -1.30 14.06 36.88
N SER A 309 -1.67 13.46 35.74
CA SER A 309 -0.78 13.23 34.62
C SER A 309 -1.56 13.12 33.30
N ILE A 310 -0.85 13.19 32.17
CA ILE A 310 -1.41 12.88 30.86
C ILE A 310 -1.85 11.40 30.77
N ASP A 311 -1.22 10.52 31.57
CA ASP A 311 -1.58 9.11 31.63
C ASP A 311 -2.99 8.96 32.23
N ASP A 312 -3.29 9.63 33.36
CA ASP A 312 -4.62 9.67 33.94
C ASP A 312 -5.65 10.21 32.94
N ALA A 313 -5.33 11.34 32.29
CA ALA A 313 -6.22 11.98 31.34
C ALA A 313 -6.53 11.10 30.11
N LEU A 314 -5.53 10.36 29.59
CA LEU A 314 -5.71 9.47 28.46
C LEU A 314 -6.41 8.18 28.85
N ALA A 315 -6.14 7.65 30.06
CA ALA A 315 -6.76 6.43 30.60
C ALA A 315 -8.28 6.58 30.69
N VAL A 316 -8.75 7.67 31.29
CA VAL A 316 -10.19 7.98 31.40
C VAL A 316 -10.75 8.65 30.16
N SER A 317 -9.91 8.92 29.17
CA SER A 317 -10.30 9.56 27.89
C SER A 317 -10.99 10.92 28.07
N CYS A 318 -10.47 11.80 28.97
CA CYS A 318 -11.06 13.09 29.30
C CYS A 318 -11.15 14.03 28.07
N ASN A 319 -12.37 14.40 27.65
CA ASN A 319 -12.57 15.32 26.54
C ASN A 319 -12.11 16.73 26.89
N VAL A 320 -12.42 17.16 28.09
CA VAL A 320 -12.15 18.54 28.59
C VAL A 320 -10.64 18.81 28.61
N PHE A 321 -9.83 17.90 29.14
CA PHE A 321 -8.38 18.03 29.15
C PHE A 321 -7.80 18.11 27.74
N PHE A 322 -8.20 17.18 26.85
CA PHE A 322 -7.64 17.15 25.49
C PHE A 322 -8.14 18.31 24.61
N ALA A 323 -9.35 18.82 24.83
CA ALA A 323 -9.81 20.05 24.19
C ALA A 323 -8.96 21.26 24.64
N ASP A 324 -8.75 21.46 25.97
CA ASP A 324 -7.87 22.51 26.50
C ASP A 324 -6.43 22.38 25.95
N LEU A 325 -5.88 21.17 25.93
CA LEU A 325 -4.56 20.91 25.35
C LEU A 325 -4.52 21.29 23.86
N GLY A 326 -5.55 20.92 23.11
CA GLY A 326 -5.68 21.25 21.69
C GLY A 326 -5.76 22.75 21.43
N LEU A 327 -6.50 23.49 22.26
CA LEU A 327 -6.54 24.95 22.19
C LEU A 327 -5.17 25.59 22.42
N ARG A 328 -4.38 25.05 23.37
CA ARG A 328 -3.01 25.53 23.65
C ARG A 328 -2.04 25.20 22.52
N VAL A 329 -2.21 24.08 21.85
CA VAL A 329 -1.44 23.73 20.64
C VAL A 329 -1.82 24.63 19.47
N GLY A 330 -3.10 24.91 19.31
CA GLY A 330 -3.68 25.71 18.24
C GLY A 330 -4.05 24.88 17.02
N ARG A 331 -5.13 25.31 16.36
CA ARG A 331 -5.73 24.64 15.20
C ARG A 331 -4.72 24.29 14.11
N ASP A 332 -3.98 25.28 13.64
CA ASP A 332 -3.09 25.13 12.48
C ASP A 332 -2.01 24.06 12.72
N LYS A 333 -1.48 23.99 13.94
CA LYS A 333 -0.50 22.98 14.33
C LYS A 333 -1.14 21.59 14.47
N LEU A 334 -2.39 21.50 14.96
CA LEU A 334 -3.11 20.24 15.02
C LEU A 334 -3.35 19.69 13.62
N GLU A 335 -3.90 20.50 12.70
CA GLU A 335 -4.13 20.09 11.32
C GLU A 335 -2.84 19.71 10.60
N GLN A 336 -1.78 20.51 10.73
CA GLN A 336 -0.50 20.20 10.12
C GLN A 336 0.07 18.88 10.63
N PHE A 337 -0.02 18.63 11.94
CA PHE A 337 0.45 17.38 12.54
C PHE A 337 -0.37 16.18 12.06
N MET A 338 -1.70 16.31 12.00
CA MET A 338 -2.58 15.24 11.46
C MET A 338 -2.26 14.94 9.99
N ARG A 339 -2.03 15.96 9.15
CA ARG A 339 -1.60 15.76 7.76
C ARG A 339 -0.25 15.07 7.68
N SER A 340 0.70 15.43 8.55
CA SER A 340 1.98 14.70 8.61
C SER A 340 1.82 13.25 9.05
N ALA A 341 0.80 12.94 9.86
CA ALA A 341 0.44 11.59 10.28
C ALA A 341 -0.42 10.81 9.26
N GLY A 342 -0.67 11.35 8.07
CA GLY A 342 -1.31 10.68 6.95
C GLY A 342 -2.72 11.16 6.61
N PHE A 343 -3.32 12.08 7.34
CA PHE A 343 -4.63 12.63 6.96
C PHE A 343 -4.53 13.38 5.62
N ASP A 344 -5.59 13.32 4.83
CA ASP A 344 -5.69 13.89 3.47
C ASP A 344 -4.70 13.27 2.46
N GLN A 345 -4.14 12.09 2.75
CA GLN A 345 -3.18 11.40 1.91
C GLN A 345 -3.72 10.08 1.37
N GLN A 346 -3.05 9.59 0.34
CA GLN A 346 -3.20 8.23 -0.17
C GLN A 346 -1.87 7.48 -0.05
N ILE A 347 -1.95 6.20 0.22
CA ILE A 347 -0.77 5.32 0.27
C ILE A 347 -0.81 4.29 -0.84
N ASN A 348 0.37 3.92 -1.34
CA ASN A 348 0.52 2.82 -2.29
C ASN A 348 0.86 1.53 -1.53
N LEU A 349 0.00 0.52 -1.62
CA LEU A 349 0.19 -0.80 -1.00
C LEU A 349 1.02 -1.77 -1.85
N GLY A 350 1.67 -1.25 -2.91
CA GLY A 350 2.50 -2.00 -3.85
C GLY A 350 1.86 -2.17 -5.23
N ILE A 351 0.55 -2.20 -5.33
CA ILE A 351 -0.19 -2.44 -6.59
C ILE A 351 -1.40 -1.52 -6.79
N PHE A 352 -1.87 -0.86 -5.76
CA PHE A 352 -2.96 0.10 -5.81
C PHE A 352 -2.85 1.11 -4.67
N GLN A 353 -3.53 2.25 -4.85
CA GLN A 353 -3.59 3.29 -3.83
C GLN A 353 -4.83 3.12 -2.95
N VAL A 354 -4.68 3.47 -1.67
CA VAL A 354 -5.75 3.48 -0.67
C VAL A 354 -5.79 4.86 -0.02
N PRO A 355 -6.96 5.51 0.04
CA PRO A 355 -7.10 6.74 0.80
C PRO A 355 -6.95 6.46 2.30
N LEU A 356 -6.29 7.34 3.00
CA LEU A 356 -6.24 7.34 4.45
C LEU A 356 -7.37 8.20 5.03
N GLY A 357 -7.29 8.52 6.30
CA GLY A 357 -8.20 9.46 6.94
C GLY A 357 -8.13 10.84 6.33
N ARG A 358 -9.13 11.65 6.60
CA ARG A 358 -9.22 13.03 6.09
C ARG A 358 -9.72 13.99 7.15
N ILE A 359 -9.32 15.24 7.02
CA ILE A 359 -9.89 16.36 7.76
C ILE A 359 -11.10 16.87 6.96
N THR A 360 -12.26 17.00 7.59
CA THR A 360 -13.53 17.35 6.94
C THR A 360 -14.06 18.68 7.46
N GLY A 361 -14.42 19.55 6.52
CA GLY A 361 -14.94 20.86 6.84
C GLY A 361 -13.90 21.85 7.36
N ASP A 362 -14.32 23.07 7.52
CA ASP A 362 -13.47 24.15 8.01
C ASP A 362 -13.64 24.31 9.53
N VAL A 363 -12.53 24.47 10.24
CA VAL A 363 -12.50 24.74 11.68
C VAL A 363 -12.32 26.25 11.87
N PHE A 364 -13.41 26.95 12.22
CA PHE A 364 -13.41 28.42 12.20
C PHE A 364 -13.14 29.08 13.57
N ASN A 365 -13.33 28.35 14.67
CA ASN A 365 -13.27 28.90 16.00
C ASN A 365 -12.69 27.94 17.03
N ASN A 366 -12.44 28.44 18.24
CA ASN A 366 -11.85 27.63 19.31
C ASN A 366 -12.74 26.45 19.73
N PHE A 367 -14.06 26.60 19.67
CA PHE A 367 -14.98 25.53 20.06
C PHE A 367 -14.87 24.32 19.11
N GLU A 368 -14.74 24.56 17.80
CA GLU A 368 -14.49 23.56 16.80
C GLU A 368 -13.06 22.98 16.89
N THR A 369 -12.07 23.82 17.26
CA THR A 369 -10.72 23.34 17.58
C THR A 369 -10.74 22.33 18.73
N GLY A 370 -11.63 22.54 19.72
CA GLY A 370 -11.83 21.55 20.79
C GLY A 370 -12.34 20.20 20.27
N PHE A 371 -13.26 20.20 19.30
CA PHE A 371 -13.73 18.95 18.66
C PHE A 371 -12.65 18.30 17.81
N LEU A 372 -11.90 19.07 17.01
CA LEU A 372 -10.75 18.59 16.26
C LEU A 372 -9.72 17.90 17.18
N ALA A 373 -9.46 18.45 18.36
CA ALA A 373 -8.49 17.90 19.31
C ALA A 373 -8.90 16.56 19.92
N ILE A 374 -10.19 16.20 19.86
CA ILE A 374 -10.72 14.95 20.43
C ILE A 374 -11.27 13.98 19.39
N GLY A 375 -11.16 14.33 18.08
CA GLY A 375 -11.51 13.46 16.96
C GLY A 375 -13.00 13.41 16.63
N LEU A 376 -13.73 14.48 16.85
CA LEU A 376 -15.16 14.57 16.56
C LEU A 376 -15.48 15.70 15.58
N GLN A 377 -16.43 15.47 14.69
CA GLN A 377 -17.01 16.41 13.70
C GLN A 377 -16.10 16.78 12.52
N HIS A 378 -14.78 16.81 12.69
CA HIS A 378 -13.87 17.35 11.68
C HIS A 378 -12.91 16.33 11.06
N GLU A 379 -12.96 15.08 11.48
CA GLU A 379 -12.07 14.04 10.95
C GLU A 379 -12.81 12.76 10.59
N GLN A 380 -12.25 12.06 9.64
CA GLN A 380 -12.62 10.70 9.30
C GLN A 380 -11.36 9.82 9.18
N ILE A 381 -11.50 8.52 9.51
CA ILE A 381 -10.42 7.55 9.50
C ILE A 381 -10.94 6.18 9.06
N ASN A 382 -10.07 5.35 8.48
CA ASN A 382 -10.35 3.95 8.21
C ASN A 382 -9.46 3.02 9.02
N ALA A 383 -9.74 1.70 8.98
CA ALA A 383 -9.04 0.74 9.82
C ALA A 383 -7.54 0.62 9.48
N ILE A 384 -7.17 0.76 8.21
CA ILE A 384 -5.75 0.74 7.84
C ILE A 384 -5.00 1.94 8.41
N HIS A 385 -5.60 3.13 8.41
CA HIS A 385 -4.96 4.30 8.99
C HIS A 385 -4.81 4.16 10.52
N LEU A 386 -5.82 3.61 11.22
CA LEU A 386 -5.70 3.27 12.65
C LEU A 386 -4.52 2.32 12.91
N ALA A 387 -4.37 1.27 12.09
CA ALA A 387 -3.26 0.33 12.21
C ALA A 387 -1.91 0.99 11.93
N MET A 388 -1.84 1.92 10.96
CA MET A 388 -0.63 2.70 10.66
C MET A 388 -0.25 3.62 11.83
N LEU A 389 -1.21 4.32 12.45
CA LEU A 389 -0.96 5.15 13.61
C LEU A 389 -0.49 4.31 14.81
N ALA A 390 -1.07 3.11 14.99
CA ALA A 390 -0.61 2.16 15.99
C ALA A 390 0.84 1.70 15.72
N SER A 391 1.17 1.41 14.45
CA SER A 391 2.54 1.06 14.02
C SER A 391 3.52 2.22 14.20
N MET A 392 3.10 3.45 13.93
CA MET A 392 3.89 4.66 14.20
C MET A 392 4.24 4.77 15.69
N MET A 393 3.27 4.53 16.59
CA MET A 393 3.53 4.54 18.03
C MET A 393 4.46 3.39 18.44
N ALA A 394 4.26 2.17 17.91
CA ALA A 394 5.16 1.03 18.12
C ALA A 394 6.60 1.34 17.67
N ASN A 395 6.77 2.14 16.63
CA ASN A 395 8.05 2.61 16.07
C ASN A 395 8.50 3.96 16.67
N ARG A 396 8.04 4.33 17.86
CA ARG A 396 8.45 5.53 18.59
C ARG A 396 8.37 6.80 17.75
N GLY A 397 7.22 6.98 17.08
CA GLY A 397 6.92 8.19 16.29
C GLY A 397 7.46 8.18 14.87
N GLU A 398 7.90 7.03 14.35
CA GLU A 398 8.31 6.86 12.96
C GLU A 398 7.17 6.22 12.16
N LEU A 399 6.60 6.98 11.23
CA LEU A 399 5.54 6.52 10.32
C LEU A 399 6.17 5.88 9.08
N THR A 400 5.70 4.71 8.71
CA THR A 400 6.12 4.01 7.50
C THR A 400 4.89 3.56 6.71
N THR A 401 4.93 3.69 5.40
CA THR A 401 3.87 3.14 4.54
C THR A 401 3.90 1.61 4.59
N PRO A 402 2.79 0.95 4.96
CA PRO A 402 2.73 -0.50 4.97
C PRO A 402 2.68 -1.08 3.55
N ARG A 403 3.08 -2.33 3.40
CA ARG A 403 2.98 -3.09 2.15
C ARG A 403 2.02 -4.28 2.30
N LEU A 404 1.24 -4.52 1.27
CA LEU A 404 0.34 -5.68 1.17
C LEU A 404 0.88 -6.73 0.21
N VAL A 405 1.74 -6.33 -0.72
CA VAL A 405 2.31 -7.21 -1.75
C VAL A 405 3.79 -7.43 -1.47
N ARG A 406 4.17 -8.70 -1.36
CA ARG A 406 5.56 -9.14 -1.26
C ARG A 406 6.22 -9.17 -2.62
N GLU A 407 5.55 -9.82 -3.57
CA GLU A 407 6.08 -10.08 -4.88
C GLU A 407 4.96 -10.21 -5.91
N ARG A 408 5.21 -9.73 -7.11
CA ARG A 408 4.39 -9.99 -8.29
C ARG A 408 5.19 -10.84 -9.26
N ARG A 409 4.55 -11.88 -9.81
CA ARG A 409 5.17 -12.73 -10.82
C ARG A 409 4.36 -12.71 -12.11
N SER A 410 5.07 -12.72 -13.23
CA SER A 410 4.47 -12.91 -14.55
C SER A 410 3.87 -14.33 -14.66
N ILE A 411 3.10 -14.55 -15.73
CA ILE A 411 2.56 -15.87 -16.07
C ILE A 411 3.69 -16.93 -16.26
N LEU A 412 4.90 -16.49 -16.59
CA LEU A 412 6.08 -17.33 -16.69
C LEU A 412 6.81 -17.51 -15.35
N GLY A 413 6.36 -16.84 -14.28
CA GLY A 413 6.97 -16.90 -12.96
C GLY A 413 8.14 -15.94 -12.74
N GLU A 414 8.37 -15.01 -13.67
CA GLU A 414 9.39 -13.97 -13.49
C GLU A 414 8.89 -12.91 -12.51
N VAL A 415 9.78 -12.40 -11.68
CA VAL A 415 9.45 -11.32 -10.77
C VAL A 415 9.12 -10.07 -11.57
N VAL A 416 7.92 -9.53 -11.37
CA VAL A 416 7.51 -8.23 -11.90
C VAL A 416 8.02 -7.16 -10.94
N GLU A 417 8.51 -6.04 -11.49
CA GLU A 417 9.04 -4.91 -10.71
C GLU A 417 8.11 -4.57 -9.53
N ASN A 418 8.64 -4.69 -8.32
CA ASN A 418 7.91 -4.37 -7.09
C ASN A 418 7.95 -2.88 -6.84
N ALA A 419 6.88 -2.32 -6.31
CA ALA A 419 6.92 -0.96 -5.79
C ALA A 419 7.97 -0.86 -4.69
N THR A 420 8.92 0.05 -4.83
CA THR A 420 9.94 0.31 -3.82
C THR A 420 9.25 0.69 -2.51
N PRO A 421 9.63 0.11 -1.37
CA PRO A 421 9.09 0.52 -0.08
C PRO A 421 9.26 2.02 0.08
N GLN A 422 8.18 2.72 0.43
CA GLN A 422 8.28 4.15 0.72
C GLN A 422 9.07 4.38 1.99
N GLY A 423 9.82 5.46 2.03
CA GLY A 423 10.71 5.76 3.14
C GLY A 423 9.97 5.95 4.46
N LYS A 424 10.72 5.89 5.54
CA LYS A 424 10.27 6.19 6.89
C LYS A 424 10.28 7.69 7.14
N THR A 425 9.23 8.21 7.76
CA THR A 425 9.10 9.63 8.11
C THR A 425 8.95 9.76 9.62
N ARG A 426 9.82 10.54 10.25
CA ARG A 426 9.70 10.85 11.68
C ARG A 426 8.65 11.92 11.88
N ILE A 427 7.55 11.55 12.51
CA ILE A 427 6.42 12.43 12.80
C ILE A 427 6.58 13.07 14.18
N ALA A 428 7.12 12.32 15.14
CA ALA A 428 7.31 12.78 16.51
C ALA A 428 8.67 12.37 17.05
N SER A 429 9.15 13.09 18.08
CA SER A 429 10.36 12.67 18.79
C SER A 429 10.14 11.37 19.54
N ALA A 430 11.19 10.55 19.66
CA ALA A 430 11.12 9.31 20.42
C ALA A 430 10.69 9.53 21.88
N ALA A 431 11.18 10.61 22.49
CA ALA A 431 10.85 10.97 23.86
C ALA A 431 9.35 11.31 24.03
N ALA A 432 8.76 12.06 23.09
CA ALA A 432 7.33 12.35 23.08
C ALA A 432 6.52 11.07 22.87
N ALA A 433 6.95 10.20 21.96
CA ALA A 433 6.29 8.94 21.69
C ALA A 433 6.33 8.01 22.92
N GLU A 434 7.45 7.88 23.63
CA GLU A 434 7.53 7.05 24.84
C GLU A 434 6.60 7.54 25.94
N LYS A 435 6.48 8.86 26.15
CA LYS A 435 5.48 9.42 27.09
C LYS A 435 4.05 9.06 26.69
N MET A 436 3.71 9.18 25.41
CA MET A 436 2.39 8.81 24.94
C MET A 436 2.15 7.29 24.97
N ILE A 437 3.18 6.46 24.79
CA ILE A 437 3.08 5.01 24.94
C ILE A 437 2.74 4.64 26.39
N ALA A 438 3.38 5.29 27.37
CA ALA A 438 3.04 5.10 28.79
C ALA A 438 1.58 5.46 29.06
N ALA A 439 1.11 6.59 28.54
CA ALA A 439 -0.30 6.98 28.64
C ALA A 439 -1.24 5.98 27.93
N MET A 440 -0.83 5.42 26.78
CA MET A 440 -1.60 4.38 26.08
C MET A 440 -1.63 3.05 26.85
N GLN A 441 -0.58 2.72 27.61
CA GLN A 441 -0.60 1.56 28.53
C GLN A 441 -1.58 1.79 29.67
N ALA A 442 -1.63 3.01 30.26
CA ALA A 442 -2.57 3.38 31.32
C ALA A 442 -4.03 3.19 30.90
N VAL A 443 -4.38 3.38 29.61
CA VAL A 443 -5.73 3.09 29.08
C VAL A 443 -6.15 1.63 29.33
N ALA A 444 -5.21 0.70 29.27
CA ALA A 444 -5.47 -0.72 29.47
C ALA A 444 -5.30 -1.19 30.92
N THR A 445 -4.40 -0.54 31.68
CA THR A 445 -3.96 -1.03 33.00
C THR A 445 -4.60 -0.32 34.19
N GLU A 446 -4.99 0.96 34.01
CA GLU A 446 -5.62 1.71 35.11
C GLU A 446 -7.04 1.20 35.41
N PRO A 447 -7.46 1.20 36.70
CA PRO A 447 -8.78 0.71 37.14
C PRO A 447 -9.95 1.41 36.42
N ASN A 448 -9.79 2.68 36.08
CA ASN A 448 -10.76 3.51 35.36
C ASN A 448 -10.44 3.63 33.85
N GLY A 449 -9.46 2.86 33.35
CA GLY A 449 -9.05 2.88 31.96
C GLY A 449 -10.13 2.35 31.04
N THR A 450 -10.36 3.04 29.93
CA THR A 450 -11.40 2.66 28.94
C THR A 450 -11.06 1.40 28.15
N GLY A 451 -9.80 0.92 28.21
CA GLY A 451 -9.31 -0.28 27.54
C GLY A 451 -9.14 -1.50 28.43
N ARG A 452 -9.52 -1.47 29.71
CA ARG A 452 -9.26 -2.51 30.73
C ARG A 452 -9.79 -3.91 30.41
N ARG A 453 -10.59 -4.08 29.37
CA ARG A 453 -11.08 -5.38 28.88
C ARG A 453 -10.15 -6.02 27.83
N ALA A 454 -9.19 -5.26 27.30
CA ALA A 454 -8.30 -5.73 26.24
C ALA A 454 -7.08 -6.53 26.72
N PRO A 455 -6.51 -6.34 27.93
CA PRO A 455 -5.31 -7.05 28.35
C PRO A 455 -5.44 -8.56 28.32
N VAL A 456 -4.37 -9.21 27.88
CA VAL A 456 -4.16 -10.67 27.90
C VAL A 456 -2.98 -10.94 28.82
N GLU A 457 -3.11 -11.96 29.66
CA GLU A 457 -2.07 -12.33 30.62
C GLU A 457 -0.73 -12.63 29.92
N GLY A 458 0.34 -11.99 30.39
CA GLY A 458 1.68 -12.12 29.85
C GLY A 458 1.96 -11.33 28.57
N ILE A 459 1.03 -10.46 28.13
CA ILE A 459 1.21 -9.58 26.96
C ILE A 459 0.97 -8.12 27.38
N SER A 460 1.99 -7.29 27.27
CA SER A 460 1.84 -5.84 27.45
C SER A 460 1.18 -5.22 26.23
N ILE A 461 0.25 -4.29 26.44
CA ILE A 461 -0.48 -3.58 25.38
C ILE A 461 -0.45 -2.08 25.61
N ALA A 462 -0.22 -1.31 24.55
CA ALA A 462 -0.49 0.10 24.49
C ALA A 462 -1.64 0.36 23.52
N MET A 463 -2.69 1.06 23.96
CA MET A 463 -3.91 1.21 23.18
C MET A 463 -4.64 2.51 23.45
N LYS A 464 -5.56 2.85 22.54
CA LYS A 464 -6.58 3.88 22.76
C LYS A 464 -7.91 3.44 22.18
N THR A 465 -8.96 3.66 22.96
CA THR A 465 -10.37 3.48 22.57
C THR A 465 -10.92 4.75 21.92
N GLY A 466 -11.69 4.61 20.88
CA GLY A 466 -12.48 5.68 20.25
C GLY A 466 -13.94 5.28 20.18
N THR A 467 -14.82 6.20 20.47
CA THR A 467 -16.28 6.03 20.32
C THR A 467 -16.82 7.22 19.57
N ALA A 468 -17.53 6.98 18.49
CA ALA A 468 -18.10 8.02 17.64
C ALA A 468 -19.41 7.56 17.00
N GLY A 469 -20.02 8.41 16.18
CA GLY A 469 -21.27 8.13 15.50
C GLY A 469 -22.51 8.66 16.26
N LEU A 470 -23.67 8.49 15.64
CA LEU A 470 -24.95 8.96 16.17
C LEU A 470 -25.59 7.86 17.04
N ARG A 471 -26.04 8.23 18.24
CA ARG A 471 -26.71 7.27 19.16
C ARG A 471 -27.92 6.57 18.54
N GLN A 472 -28.59 7.23 17.60
CA GLN A 472 -29.79 6.70 16.91
C GLN A 472 -29.43 5.60 15.90
N GLU A 473 -28.21 5.65 15.33
CA GLU A 473 -27.71 4.68 14.34
C GLU A 473 -26.81 3.61 14.98
N GLY A 474 -26.51 3.75 16.27
CA GLY A 474 -25.53 2.98 17.01
C GLY A 474 -24.17 3.70 17.03
N LEU A 475 -23.43 3.50 18.12
CA LEU A 475 -22.07 4.05 18.25
C LEU A 475 -21.07 3.07 17.65
N ASP A 476 -20.12 3.59 16.89
CA ASP A 476 -18.97 2.84 16.39
C ASP A 476 -17.87 2.77 17.46
N GLY A 477 -17.35 1.58 17.70
CA GLY A 477 -16.22 1.35 18.59
C GLY A 477 -14.92 1.22 17.81
N LEU A 478 -13.93 2.07 18.09
CA LEU A 478 -12.64 2.07 17.42
C LEU A 478 -11.51 1.72 18.41
N ILE A 479 -10.52 0.97 17.94
CA ILE A 479 -9.30 0.66 18.70
C ILE A 479 -8.08 0.96 17.85
N MET A 480 -7.11 1.62 18.43
CA MET A 480 -5.74 1.75 17.96
C MET A 480 -4.82 1.11 19.00
N ALA A 481 -4.09 0.05 18.66
CA ALA A 481 -3.28 -0.68 19.63
C ALA A 481 -2.06 -1.35 19.01
N PHE A 482 -1.04 -1.62 19.84
CA PHE A 482 0.08 -2.48 19.52
C PHE A 482 0.54 -3.31 20.73
N ALA A 483 1.16 -4.45 20.47
CA ALA A 483 1.64 -5.40 21.49
C ALA A 483 2.79 -6.28 20.95
N PRO A 484 3.67 -6.81 21.82
CA PRO A 484 3.98 -6.33 23.16
C PRO A 484 4.61 -4.93 23.13
N VAL A 485 4.55 -4.19 24.23
CA VAL A 485 5.05 -2.79 24.26
C VAL A 485 6.56 -2.71 24.15
N GLU A 486 7.26 -3.61 24.82
CA GLU A 486 8.73 -3.63 24.91
C GLU A 486 9.38 -4.07 23.60
N ASN A 487 8.75 -5.00 22.89
CA ASN A 487 9.22 -5.55 21.62
C ASN A 487 8.02 -5.74 20.67
N PRO A 488 7.52 -4.65 20.06
CA PRO A 488 6.32 -4.70 19.24
C PRO A 488 6.40 -5.73 18.10
N LYS A 489 5.42 -6.65 18.09
CA LYS A 489 5.28 -7.70 17.07
C LYS A 489 4.02 -7.49 16.21
N ILE A 490 3.01 -6.79 16.77
CA ILE A 490 1.75 -6.53 16.07
C ILE A 490 1.24 -5.13 16.43
N ALA A 491 0.86 -4.36 15.42
CA ALA A 491 0.10 -3.12 15.54
C ALA A 491 -1.22 -3.28 14.77
N PHE A 492 -2.33 -2.82 15.34
CA PHE A 492 -3.63 -3.06 14.73
C PHE A 492 -4.63 -1.95 14.98
N GLY A 493 -5.54 -1.81 14.01
CA GLY A 493 -6.71 -0.96 14.08
C GLY A 493 -7.99 -1.80 13.98
N VAL A 494 -8.94 -1.55 14.86
CA VAL A 494 -10.27 -2.19 14.87
C VAL A 494 -11.35 -1.15 14.70
N ILE A 495 -12.37 -1.47 13.93
CA ILE A 495 -13.63 -0.73 13.82
C ILE A 495 -14.77 -1.74 14.00
N ALA A 496 -15.64 -1.49 14.97
CA ALA A 496 -16.86 -2.26 15.24
C ALA A 496 -18.07 -1.34 15.05
N GLU A 497 -18.74 -1.46 13.88
CA GLU A 497 -19.87 -0.62 13.49
C GLU A 497 -21.09 -0.87 14.37
N GLY A 498 -21.71 0.19 14.89
CA GLY A 498 -22.94 0.10 15.65
C GLY A 498 -22.87 -0.77 16.90
N ALA A 499 -21.66 -1.13 17.34
CA ALA A 499 -21.44 -2.07 18.43
C ALA A 499 -21.47 -1.44 19.83
N GLY A 500 -21.71 -0.13 19.89
CA GLY A 500 -21.69 0.64 21.13
C GLY A 500 -20.31 1.17 21.51
N PRO A 501 -20.14 1.68 22.75
CA PRO A 501 -18.88 2.23 23.18
C PRO A 501 -17.71 1.24 23.06
N ALA A 502 -16.56 1.75 22.60
CA ALA A 502 -15.38 0.94 22.33
C ALA A 502 -14.83 0.17 23.55
N GLU A 503 -15.11 0.64 24.77
CA GLU A 503 -14.73 -0.02 26.03
C GLU A 503 -15.36 -1.41 26.21
N PHE A 504 -16.46 -1.69 25.46
CA PHE A 504 -17.11 -3.00 25.45
C PHE A 504 -16.70 -3.82 24.24
N ALA A 505 -17.35 -3.67 23.10
CA ALA A 505 -17.10 -4.49 21.93
C ALA A 505 -15.69 -4.30 21.34
N GLY A 506 -15.22 -3.07 21.20
CA GLY A 506 -13.89 -2.80 20.65
C GLY A 506 -12.76 -3.40 21.49
N ALA A 507 -12.80 -3.19 22.81
CA ALA A 507 -11.80 -3.74 23.73
C ALA A 507 -11.87 -5.27 23.80
N GLN A 508 -13.08 -5.87 23.71
CA GLN A 508 -13.23 -7.33 23.66
C GLN A 508 -12.64 -7.91 22.37
N ILE A 509 -12.90 -7.29 21.22
CA ILE A 509 -12.29 -7.71 19.94
C ILE A 509 -10.75 -7.65 20.03
N ALA A 510 -10.19 -6.60 20.66
CA ALA A 510 -8.75 -6.49 20.86
C ALA A 510 -8.22 -7.61 21.77
N HIS A 511 -8.93 -7.94 22.85
CA HIS A 511 -8.62 -9.07 23.73
C HIS A 511 -8.61 -10.39 22.96
N ASP A 512 -9.71 -10.71 22.28
CA ASP A 512 -9.89 -11.98 21.58
C ASP A 512 -8.83 -12.16 20.48
N PHE A 513 -8.46 -11.07 19.82
CA PHE A 513 -7.40 -11.06 18.81
C PHE A 513 -6.03 -11.37 19.44
N LEU A 514 -5.66 -10.68 20.52
CA LEU A 514 -4.38 -10.88 21.19
C LEU A 514 -4.30 -12.26 21.86
N GLU A 515 -5.40 -12.76 22.43
CA GLU A 515 -5.43 -14.11 23.04
C GLU A 515 -5.14 -15.19 22.00
N GLN A 516 -5.71 -15.08 20.80
CA GLN A 516 -5.40 -16.00 19.70
C GLN A 516 -3.96 -15.86 19.19
N LEU A 517 -3.38 -14.66 19.25
CA LEU A 517 -1.99 -14.42 18.86
C LEU A 517 -0.97 -14.75 19.94
N LYS A 518 -1.39 -15.03 21.17
CA LYS A 518 -0.53 -15.26 22.34
C LYS A 518 0.67 -16.18 22.06
N PRO A 519 0.53 -17.33 21.36
CA PRO A 519 1.66 -18.22 21.06
C PRO A 519 2.77 -17.59 20.19
N ARG A 520 2.45 -16.50 19.48
CA ARG A 520 3.43 -15.78 18.63
C ARG A 520 3.93 -14.49 19.27
N LEU A 521 3.23 -13.97 20.26
CA LEU A 521 3.58 -12.72 20.93
C LEU A 521 4.53 -12.96 22.12
N GLN A 522 4.41 -14.06 22.79
CA GLN A 522 5.36 -14.55 23.78
C GLN A 522 6.61 -15.15 23.11
#